data_092c433aaf3c2ccf2e58e87d62ded659
#
_entry.id   092c433aaf3c2ccf2e58e87d62ded659
#
_cell.length_a   1.000
_cell.length_b   1.000
_cell.length_c   1.000
_cell.angle_alpha   90.00
_cell.angle_beta   90.00
_cell.angle_gamma   90.00
#
_symmetry.space_group_name_H-M   'P 1'
#
loop_
_entity.id
_entity.type
_entity.pdbx_description
1 polymer ?
#
loop_
_entity_poly.entity_id
_entity_poly.type
_entity_poly.pdbx_seq_one_letter_code
_entity_poly.pdbx_strand_id
1 'polypeptide(L)'
;MATLQQLVDRDVIPVTEKSDIGKIASLFVDEKPQPFYFAKRSDLDTKLNNIPYIMSIVYGDGRVYVDYDQSIEVCRDKQTAAKFILDYFNRK
;
A
#
# COMPACT_ATOMS: atom_id res chain seq x y z
N MET A 1 -6.93 -12.03 2.99
CA MET A 1 -5.47 -12.09 3.22
C MET A 1 -4.78 -12.88 2.12
N ALA A 2 -3.55 -12.56 1.81
CA ALA A 2 -2.79 -13.20 0.74
C ALA A 2 -1.72 -14.12 1.31
N THR A 3 -1.29 -15.10 0.52
CA THR A 3 -0.13 -15.91 0.86
C THR A 3 1.15 -15.14 0.53
N LEU A 4 2.29 -15.54 1.12
CA LEU A 4 3.58 -14.91 0.82
C LEU A 4 3.89 -14.99 -0.69
N GLN A 5 3.62 -16.14 -1.33
CA GLN A 5 3.87 -16.30 -2.75
C GLN A 5 3.06 -15.30 -3.59
N GLN A 6 1.79 -15.11 -3.25
CA GLN A 6 0.96 -14.12 -3.95
C GLN A 6 1.49 -12.71 -3.80
N LEU A 7 2.02 -12.36 -2.61
CA LEU A 7 2.59 -11.04 -2.37
C LEU A 7 3.88 -10.84 -3.14
N VAL A 8 4.75 -11.85 -3.20
CA VAL A 8 5.97 -11.79 -4.00
C VAL A 8 5.64 -11.58 -5.47
N ASP A 9 4.64 -12.29 -5.99
CA ASP A 9 4.23 -12.17 -7.39
C ASP A 9 3.66 -10.79 -7.72
N ARG A 10 3.21 -10.04 -6.71
CA ARG A 10 2.61 -8.72 -6.86
C ARG A 10 3.54 -7.57 -6.47
N ASP A 11 4.82 -7.85 -6.19
CA ASP A 11 5.79 -6.83 -5.78
C ASP A 11 5.30 -6.00 -4.58
N VAL A 12 4.96 -6.67 -3.49
CA VAL A 12 4.46 -6.01 -2.28
C VAL A 12 5.52 -5.11 -1.68
N ILE A 13 5.13 -3.86 -1.39
CA ILE A 13 6.02 -2.84 -0.85
C ILE A 13 5.92 -2.87 0.68
N PRO A 14 7.03 -3.11 1.40
CA PRO A 14 7.01 -3.11 2.86
C PRO A 14 6.87 -1.70 3.44
N VAL A 15 6.03 -1.57 4.48
CA VAL A 15 5.82 -0.30 5.17
C VAL A 15 6.23 -0.45 6.63
N THR A 16 7.00 0.49 7.14
CA THR A 16 7.41 0.55 8.55
C THR A 16 7.04 1.91 9.14
N GLU A 17 7.10 2.03 10.46
CA GLU A 17 6.87 3.31 11.14
C GLU A 17 7.85 4.40 10.71
N LYS A 18 9.02 4.00 10.18
CA LYS A 18 10.06 4.91 9.71
C LYS A 18 9.96 5.21 8.21
N SER A 19 8.97 4.65 7.53
CA SER A 19 8.81 4.89 6.10
C SER A 19 8.47 6.35 5.83
N ASP A 20 9.10 6.90 4.80
CA ASP A 20 8.93 8.29 4.42
C ASP A 20 7.73 8.44 3.50
N ILE A 21 6.82 9.36 3.84
CA ILE A 21 5.62 9.63 3.03
C ILE A 21 6.00 10.01 1.60
N GLY A 22 7.02 10.85 1.44
CA GLY A 22 7.49 11.27 0.12
C GLY A 22 8.00 10.10 -0.71
N LYS A 23 8.69 9.16 -0.10
CA LYS A 23 9.18 7.96 -0.80
C LYS A 23 8.04 7.05 -1.23
N ILE A 24 7.04 6.86 -0.37
CA ILE A 24 5.87 6.07 -0.73
C ILE A 24 5.13 6.75 -1.88
N ALA A 25 4.91 8.06 -1.78
CA ALA A 25 4.22 8.82 -2.82
C ALA A 25 4.95 8.76 -4.17
N SER A 26 6.29 8.77 -4.15
CA SER A 26 7.10 8.75 -5.37
C SER A 26 7.02 7.41 -6.13
N LEU A 27 6.56 6.34 -5.48
CA LEU A 27 6.37 5.05 -6.13
C LEU A 27 5.16 5.04 -7.07
N PHE A 28 4.19 5.92 -6.83
CA PHE A 28 3.00 6.01 -7.67
C PHE A 28 3.34 6.74 -8.97
N VAL A 29 2.92 6.18 -10.10
CA VAL A 29 3.13 6.79 -11.42
C VAL A 29 1.80 7.09 -12.08
N ASP A 30 1.74 8.19 -12.85
CA ASP A 30 0.50 8.71 -13.44
C ASP A 30 0.19 8.19 -14.83
N GLU A 31 1.12 7.49 -15.48
CA GLU A 31 1.01 7.16 -16.90
C GLU A 31 -0.20 6.29 -17.21
N LYS A 32 -0.55 5.38 -16.30
CA LYS A 32 -1.75 4.55 -16.42
C LYS A 32 -2.11 3.96 -15.07
N PRO A 33 -3.38 3.60 -14.83
CA PRO A 33 -3.80 2.94 -13.60
C PRO A 33 -3.00 1.66 -13.37
N GLN A 34 -2.42 1.52 -12.18
CA GLN A 34 -1.61 0.36 -11.84
C GLN A 34 -1.81 0.07 -10.35
N PRO A 35 -2.05 -1.21 -9.99
CA PRO A 35 -2.16 -1.55 -8.57
C PRO A 35 -0.80 -1.58 -7.88
N PHE A 36 -0.77 -1.08 -6.66
CA PHE A 36 0.37 -1.16 -5.76
C PHE A 36 -0.07 -1.88 -4.50
N TYR A 37 0.75 -2.78 -4.00
CA TYR A 37 0.43 -3.58 -2.81
C TYR A 37 1.38 -3.22 -1.69
N PHE A 38 0.84 -2.97 -0.50
CA PHE A 38 1.60 -2.56 0.68
C PHE A 38 1.30 -3.51 1.83
N ALA A 39 2.32 -3.84 2.61
CA ALA A 39 2.17 -4.66 3.80
C ALA A 39 3.13 -4.17 4.88
N LYS A 40 2.79 -4.46 6.13
CA LYS A 40 3.67 -4.14 7.25
C LYS A 40 4.93 -4.99 7.17
N ARG A 41 6.11 -4.37 7.29
CA ARG A 41 7.38 -5.06 7.17
C ARG A 41 7.51 -6.26 8.12
N SER A 42 7.09 -6.08 9.36
CA SER A 42 7.16 -7.17 10.34
C SER A 42 6.32 -8.39 9.94
N ASP A 43 5.21 -8.19 9.26
CA ASP A 43 4.39 -9.29 8.78
C ASP A 43 5.09 -10.05 7.65
N LEU A 44 5.81 -9.34 6.77
CA LEU A 44 6.60 -9.97 5.71
C LEU A 44 7.75 -10.82 6.27
N ASP A 45 8.34 -10.37 7.39
CA ASP A 45 9.49 -11.06 7.99
C ASP A 45 9.08 -12.26 8.84
N THR A 46 7.87 -12.27 9.42
CA THR A 46 7.47 -13.27 10.43
C THR A 46 6.33 -14.18 9.99
N LYS A 47 5.46 -13.76 9.08
CA LYS A 47 4.30 -14.55 8.63
C LYS A 47 4.58 -15.12 7.26
N LEU A 48 4.56 -16.44 7.15
CA LEU A 48 4.79 -17.15 5.90
C LEU A 48 3.50 -17.33 5.08
N ASN A 49 2.34 -17.27 5.77
CA ASN A 49 1.01 -17.41 5.15
C ASN A 49 0.15 -16.24 5.57
N ASN A 50 -0.93 -15.96 4.91
CA ASN A 50 -1.95 -14.98 5.33
C ASN A 50 -1.38 -13.65 5.84
N ILE A 51 -0.65 -12.95 4.98
CA ILE A 51 -0.12 -11.63 5.30
C ILE A 51 -1.18 -10.57 4.97
N PRO A 52 -1.62 -9.76 5.95
CA PRO A 52 -2.53 -8.65 5.67
C PRO A 52 -1.86 -7.62 4.76
N TYR A 53 -2.59 -7.16 3.77
CA TYR A 53 -2.06 -6.13 2.88
C TYR A 53 -3.19 -5.20 2.42
N ILE A 54 -2.79 -4.03 1.92
CA ILE A 54 -3.71 -3.12 1.25
C ILE A 54 -3.27 -2.93 -0.19
N MET A 55 -4.23 -2.65 -1.05
CA MET A 55 -4.00 -2.38 -2.46
C MET A 55 -4.33 -0.92 -2.75
N SER A 56 -3.48 -0.25 -3.52
CA SER A 56 -3.74 1.12 -3.97
C SER A 56 -3.65 1.19 -5.48
N ILE A 57 -4.51 1.97 -6.11
CA ILE A 57 -4.51 2.18 -7.56
C ILE A 57 -4.49 3.68 -7.82
N VAL A 58 -3.53 4.13 -8.63
CA VAL A 58 -3.44 5.54 -9.06
C VAL A 58 -4.18 5.69 -10.37
N TYR A 59 -5.02 6.71 -10.46
CA TYR A 59 -5.71 7.05 -11.69
C TYR A 59 -5.06 8.26 -12.37
N GLY A 60 -5.33 8.42 -13.66
CA GLY A 60 -4.69 9.44 -14.48
C GLY A 60 -4.96 10.88 -14.05
N ASP A 61 -5.99 11.11 -13.22
CA ASP A 61 -6.29 12.42 -12.64
C ASP A 61 -5.56 12.68 -11.31
N GLY A 62 -4.67 11.76 -10.91
CA GLY A 62 -3.89 11.90 -9.68
C GLY A 62 -4.55 11.36 -8.42
N ARG A 63 -5.81 10.94 -8.50
CA ARG A 63 -6.48 10.34 -7.35
C ARG A 63 -5.94 8.94 -7.09
N VAL A 64 -5.89 8.56 -5.81
CA VAL A 64 -5.44 7.23 -5.39
C VAL A 64 -6.55 6.55 -4.61
N TYR A 65 -6.94 5.38 -5.05
CA TYR A 65 -7.94 4.57 -4.38
C TYR A 65 -7.23 3.52 -3.54
N VAL A 66 -7.52 3.51 -2.25
CA VAL A 66 -6.90 2.58 -1.29
C VAL A 66 -7.95 1.58 -0.83
N ASP A 67 -7.74 0.31 -1.17
CA ASP A 67 -8.63 -0.79 -0.79
C ASP A 67 -8.05 -1.47 0.45
N TYR A 68 -8.80 -1.46 1.55
CA TYR A 68 -8.37 -2.00 2.83
C TYR A 68 -9.58 -2.46 3.64
N ASP A 69 -9.41 -3.52 4.42
CA ASP A 69 -10.43 -4.02 5.36
C ASP A 69 -11.86 -4.00 4.81
N GLN A 70 -12.04 -4.41 3.56
CA GLN A 70 -13.33 -4.43 2.86
C GLN A 70 -13.93 -3.04 2.64
N SER A 71 -13.10 -2.01 2.68
CA SER A 71 -13.47 -0.62 2.46
C SER A 71 -12.59 0.00 1.39
N ILE A 72 -13.05 1.10 0.79
CA ILE A 72 -12.26 1.86 -0.18
C ILE A 72 -12.20 3.31 0.27
N GLU A 73 -10.98 3.82 0.40
CA GLU A 73 -10.72 5.23 0.68
C GLU A 73 -10.25 5.90 -0.60
N VAL A 74 -10.89 7.00 -0.98
CA VAL A 74 -10.50 7.78 -2.15
C VAL A 74 -9.64 8.95 -1.68
N CYS A 75 -8.36 8.94 -2.03
CA CYS A 75 -7.42 9.98 -1.67
C CYS A 75 -7.25 10.94 -2.85
N ARG A 76 -7.26 12.25 -2.57
CA ARG A 76 -7.20 13.28 -3.61
C ARG A 76 -5.85 13.35 -4.32
N ASP A 77 -4.77 12.91 -3.68
CA ASP A 77 -3.42 12.95 -4.22
C ASP A 77 -2.55 11.85 -3.63
N LYS A 78 -1.32 11.74 -4.15
CA LYS A 78 -0.38 10.68 -3.76
C LYS A 78 0.12 10.85 -2.33
N GLN A 79 0.36 12.09 -1.88
CA GLN A 79 0.83 12.32 -0.52
C GLN A 79 -0.25 11.94 0.50
N THR A 80 -1.49 12.28 0.24
CA THR A 80 -2.61 11.90 1.10
C THR A 80 -2.73 10.38 1.20
N ALA A 81 -2.59 9.67 0.08
CA ALA A 81 -2.63 8.22 0.04
C ALA A 81 -1.43 7.61 0.81
N ALA A 82 -0.23 8.16 0.61
CA ALA A 82 0.96 7.67 1.31
C ALA A 82 0.81 7.83 2.82
N LYS A 83 0.29 8.97 3.27
CA LYS A 83 0.03 9.20 4.69
C LYS A 83 -1.01 8.22 5.22
N PHE A 84 -2.07 7.97 4.47
CA PHE A 84 -3.09 7.01 4.87
C PHE A 84 -2.50 5.61 5.02
N ILE A 85 -1.69 5.17 4.07
CA ILE A 85 -1.04 3.86 4.10
C ILE A 85 -0.13 3.74 5.32
N LEU A 86 0.70 4.73 5.56
CA LEU A 86 1.62 4.75 6.68
C LEU A 86 0.88 4.72 8.02
N ASP A 87 -0.15 5.57 8.16
CA ASP A 87 -0.96 5.63 9.38
C ASP A 87 -1.70 4.31 9.63
N TYR A 88 -2.21 3.68 8.57
CA TYR A 88 -2.92 2.41 8.67
C TYR A 88 -2.04 1.33 9.29
N PHE A 89 -0.82 1.19 8.81
CA PHE A 89 0.07 0.12 9.30
C PHE A 89 0.73 0.44 10.64
N ASN A 90 0.79 1.70 11.04
CA ASN A 90 1.47 2.12 12.27
C ASN A 90 0.52 2.42 13.42
N ARG A 91 -0.79 2.42 13.20
CA ARG A 91 -1.74 2.65 14.29
C ARG A 91 -1.81 1.42 15.20
N LYS A 92 -2.02 1.69 16.46
CA LYS A 92 -2.06 0.65 17.49
C LYS A 92 -3.48 0.10 17.66
#